data_8bd8322636db6799e89c0cb18ac9c786
#
_entry.id   8bd8322636db6799e89c0cb18ac9c786
#
_cell.length_a   1.000
_cell.length_b   1.000
_cell.length_c   1.000
_cell.angle_alpha   90.00
_cell.angle_beta   90.00
_cell.angle_gamma   90.00
#
_symmetry.space_group_name_H-M   'P 1'
#
loop_
_entity.id
_entity.type
_entity.pdbx_description
1 polymer ?
#
loop_
_entity_poly.entity_id
_entity_poly.type
_entity_poly.pdbx_seq_one_letter_code
_entity_poly.pdbx_strand_id
1 'polypeptide(L)'
;ARSIGINIELPFEQKPNPYANTRLSYRYFFVRKVMFLKYAVAYIVMPGGFGTLDEFFEAITLVQTKKMRPFPVILYHAPYWQGLIDWMKDQMLGHNRILKEDLDIFKIMDDPQEIVDYVRRFVIL
;
A
#
# COMPACT_ATOMS: atom_id res chain seq x y z
N ALA A 1 -20.93 -3.22 -5.22
CA ALA A 1 -19.91 -2.66 -4.31
C ALA A 1 -19.81 -1.15 -4.49
N ARG A 2 -19.52 -0.44 -3.42
CA ARG A 2 -19.24 1.00 -3.49
C ARG A 2 -17.74 1.21 -3.62
N SER A 3 -17.33 2.15 -4.48
CA SER A 3 -15.95 2.55 -4.64
C SER A 3 -15.81 4.06 -4.40
N ILE A 4 -14.73 4.44 -3.72
CA ILE A 4 -14.41 5.83 -3.41
C ILE A 4 -13.08 6.17 -4.03
N GLY A 5 -13.06 7.18 -4.91
CA GLY A 5 -11.83 7.74 -5.46
C GLY A 5 -11.33 8.88 -4.57
N ILE A 6 -10.11 8.75 -4.06
CA ILE A 6 -9.45 9.76 -3.24
C ILE A 6 -8.31 10.38 -4.05
N ASN A 7 -8.53 11.58 -4.54
CA ASN A 7 -7.63 12.30 -5.44
C ASN A 7 -6.85 13.39 -4.73
N ILE A 8 -5.74 13.78 -5.34
CA ILE A 8 -4.96 14.96 -4.96
C ILE A 8 -5.05 16.00 -6.05
N GLU A 9 -5.18 17.27 -5.68
CA GLU A 9 -5.09 18.38 -6.62
C GLU A 9 -3.67 18.54 -7.11
N LEU A 10 -3.47 18.53 -8.43
CA LEU A 10 -2.17 18.69 -9.07
C LEU A 10 -2.19 19.94 -9.95
N PRO A 11 -1.00 20.58 -10.20
CA PRO A 11 -0.90 21.79 -11.04
C PRO A 11 -1.16 21.54 -12.53
N PHE A 12 -1.32 20.28 -12.94
CA PHE A 12 -1.71 19.85 -14.29
C PHE A 12 -3.03 19.07 -14.22
N GLU A 13 -3.78 19.10 -15.32
CA GLU A 13 -5.07 18.39 -15.39
C GLU A 13 -4.88 16.89 -15.19
N GLN A 14 -5.61 16.36 -14.23
CA GLN A 14 -5.71 14.93 -13.98
C GLN A 14 -7.18 14.54 -13.94
N LYS A 15 -7.56 13.64 -14.82
CA LYS A 15 -8.92 13.11 -14.82
C LYS A 15 -9.10 12.10 -13.69
N PRO A 16 -10.13 12.27 -12.83
CA PRO A 16 -10.44 11.27 -11.81
C PRO A 16 -10.87 9.95 -12.45
N ASN A 17 -10.69 8.84 -11.74
CA ASN A 17 -11.12 7.53 -12.19
C ASN A 17 -12.65 7.53 -12.43
N PRO A 18 -13.13 7.26 -13.66
CA PRO A 18 -14.55 7.30 -13.97
C PRO A 18 -15.36 6.19 -13.31
N TYR A 19 -14.71 5.13 -12.82
CA TYR A 19 -15.38 3.99 -12.18
C TYR A 19 -15.63 4.18 -10.68
N ALA A 20 -15.13 5.25 -10.08
CA ALA A 20 -15.39 5.56 -8.68
C ALA A 20 -16.84 6.06 -8.51
N ASN A 21 -17.57 5.49 -7.55
CA ASN A 21 -18.93 5.94 -7.21
C ASN A 21 -18.93 7.27 -6.46
N THR A 22 -17.95 7.46 -5.60
CA THR A 22 -17.75 8.68 -4.82
C THR A 22 -16.35 9.19 -5.07
N ARG A 23 -16.21 10.48 -5.24
CA ARG A 23 -14.92 11.13 -5.50
C ARG A 23 -14.64 12.15 -4.43
N LEU A 24 -13.46 12.06 -3.84
CA LEU A 24 -12.94 13.04 -2.89
C LEU A 24 -11.64 13.61 -3.46
N SER A 25 -11.42 14.90 -3.28
CA SER A 25 -10.21 15.57 -3.71
C SER A 25 -9.56 16.29 -2.54
N TYR A 26 -8.24 16.16 -2.43
CA TYR A 26 -7.45 16.78 -1.38
C TYR A 26 -6.41 17.70 -1.98
N ARG A 27 -6.21 18.84 -1.33
CA ARG A 27 -5.19 19.82 -1.73
C ARG A 27 -3.81 19.41 -1.27
N TYR A 28 -3.69 18.75 -0.10
CA TYR A 28 -2.43 18.39 0.52
C TYR A 28 -2.26 16.87 0.61
N PHE A 29 -1.06 16.39 0.24
CA PHE A 29 -0.73 14.97 0.27
C PHE A 29 -0.87 14.35 1.66
N PHE A 30 -0.41 15.05 2.70
CA PHE A 30 -0.44 14.49 4.06
C PHE A 30 -1.86 14.24 4.58
N VAL A 31 -2.82 15.05 4.20
CA VAL A 31 -4.23 14.85 4.57
C VAL A 31 -4.77 13.59 3.92
N ARG A 32 -4.51 13.41 2.62
CA ARG A 32 -4.91 12.22 1.89
C ARG A 32 -4.28 10.95 2.48
N LYS A 33 -2.99 10.99 2.80
CA LYS A 33 -2.29 9.89 3.47
C LYS A 33 -2.95 9.46 4.77
N VAL A 34 -3.25 10.42 5.65
CA VAL A 34 -3.91 10.15 6.92
C VAL A 34 -5.24 9.46 6.72
N MET A 35 -6.03 9.89 5.74
CA MET A 35 -7.31 9.27 5.42
C MET A 35 -7.17 7.84 4.93
N PHE A 36 -6.20 7.55 4.05
CA PHE A 36 -5.92 6.19 3.61
C PHE A 36 -5.54 5.28 4.78
N LEU A 37 -4.64 5.74 5.63
CA LEU A 37 -4.14 4.93 6.75
C LEU A 37 -5.19 4.74 7.84
N LYS A 38 -5.96 5.78 8.14
CA LYS A 38 -6.94 5.76 9.23
C LYS A 38 -8.07 4.77 9.01
N TYR A 39 -8.54 4.64 7.78
CA TYR A 39 -9.73 3.85 7.46
C TYR A 39 -9.44 2.54 6.75
N ALA A 40 -8.18 2.29 6.35
CA ALA A 40 -7.82 1.07 5.69
C ALA A 40 -7.78 -0.11 6.66
N VAL A 41 -8.26 -1.25 6.20
CA VAL A 41 -8.16 -2.54 6.88
C VAL A 41 -7.20 -3.49 6.17
N ALA A 42 -6.82 -3.14 4.95
CA ALA A 42 -5.81 -3.82 4.14
C ALA A 42 -5.33 -2.85 3.05
N TYR A 43 -4.10 -3.03 2.61
CA TYR A 43 -3.55 -2.34 1.43
C TYR A 43 -3.24 -3.36 0.34
N ILE A 44 -3.76 -3.11 -0.85
CA ILE A 44 -3.37 -3.81 -2.06
C ILE A 44 -2.68 -2.79 -2.95
N VAL A 45 -1.38 -2.96 -3.10
CA VAL A 45 -0.51 -2.01 -3.80
C VAL A 45 -0.29 -2.51 -5.22
N MET A 46 -0.82 -1.76 -6.17
CA MET A 46 -0.68 -2.05 -7.59
C MET A 46 0.65 -1.48 -8.12
N PRO A 47 1.19 -2.01 -9.22
CA PRO A 47 2.32 -1.39 -9.90
C PRO A 47 2.08 0.10 -10.15
N GLY A 48 3.07 0.94 -9.83
CA GLY A 48 2.93 2.37 -9.95
C GLY A 48 4.25 3.11 -9.80
N GLY A 49 4.19 4.41 -9.67
CA GLY A 49 5.35 5.28 -9.55
C GLY A 49 5.74 5.63 -8.11
N PHE A 50 6.41 6.74 -7.96
CA PHE A 50 6.92 7.20 -6.65
C PHE A 50 5.81 7.43 -5.62
N GLY A 51 4.65 7.93 -6.05
CA GLY A 51 3.51 8.11 -5.13
C GLY A 51 3.00 6.79 -4.58
N THR A 52 2.99 5.73 -5.38
CA THR A 52 2.63 4.38 -4.94
C THR A 52 3.66 3.84 -3.94
N LEU A 53 4.94 4.02 -4.20
CA LEU A 53 6.02 3.64 -3.28
C LEU A 53 5.95 4.42 -1.98
N ASP A 54 5.60 5.69 -2.04
CA ASP A 54 5.43 6.55 -0.87
C ASP A 54 4.34 5.98 0.07
N GLU A 55 3.18 5.64 -0.46
CA GLU A 55 2.09 5.04 0.33
C GLU A 55 2.48 3.65 0.87
N PHE A 56 3.16 2.84 0.08
CA PHE A 56 3.64 1.53 0.51
C PHE A 56 4.63 1.64 1.67
N PHE A 57 5.67 2.44 1.52
CA PHE A 57 6.70 2.60 2.55
C PHE A 57 6.17 3.29 3.81
N GLU A 58 5.24 4.22 3.69
CA GLU A 58 4.55 4.80 4.84
C GLU A 58 3.83 3.73 5.66
N ALA A 59 3.04 2.89 5.00
CA ALA A 59 2.29 1.82 5.67
C ALA A 59 3.22 0.84 6.40
N ILE A 60 4.25 0.34 5.73
CA ILE A 60 5.17 -0.63 6.36
C ILE A 60 6.01 0.00 7.47
N THR A 61 6.39 1.27 7.34
CA THR A 61 7.13 1.99 8.38
C THR A 61 6.29 2.17 9.64
N LEU A 62 5.02 2.49 9.50
CA LEU A 62 4.12 2.64 10.65
C LEU A 62 3.87 1.31 11.36
N VAL A 63 3.78 0.22 10.63
CA VAL A 63 3.69 -1.12 11.22
C VAL A 63 5.00 -1.52 11.89
N GLN A 64 6.13 -1.32 11.22
CA GLN A 64 7.47 -1.61 11.75
C GLN A 64 7.73 -0.88 13.07
N THR A 65 7.39 0.39 13.13
CA THR A 65 7.61 1.25 14.31
C THR A 65 6.52 1.11 15.38
N LYS A 66 5.59 0.19 15.19
CA LYS A 66 4.44 -0.06 16.09
C LYS A 66 3.52 1.14 16.28
N LYS A 67 3.50 2.06 15.33
CA LYS A 67 2.55 3.19 15.30
C LYS A 67 1.19 2.78 14.77
N MET A 68 1.13 1.68 14.02
CA MET A 68 -0.10 1.04 13.56
C MET A 68 -0.10 -0.44 13.94
N ARG A 69 -1.29 -0.99 14.11
CA ARG A 69 -1.45 -2.44 14.23
C ARG A 69 -1.11 -3.11 12.90
N PRO A 70 -0.50 -4.31 12.93
CA PRO A 70 -0.31 -5.08 11.72
C PRO A 70 -1.63 -5.31 10.98
N PHE A 71 -1.62 -5.11 9.69
CA PHE A 71 -2.74 -5.37 8.79
C PHE A 71 -2.20 -5.86 7.44
N PRO A 72 -3.01 -6.54 6.62
CA PRO A 72 -2.54 -7.05 5.34
C PRO A 72 -2.04 -5.94 4.42
N VAL A 73 -0.76 -6.02 4.01
CA VAL A 73 -0.16 -5.19 2.98
C VAL A 73 0.31 -6.13 1.87
N ILE A 74 -0.28 -6.01 0.70
CA ILE A 74 -0.08 -6.93 -0.40
C ILE A 74 0.45 -6.16 -1.61
N LEU A 75 1.56 -6.64 -2.17
CA LEU A 75 2.10 -6.17 -3.44
C LEU A 75 1.57 -7.06 -4.55
N TYR A 76 0.75 -6.52 -5.41
CA TYR A 76 0.19 -7.25 -6.55
C TYR A 76 1.13 -7.18 -7.75
N HIS A 77 1.34 -8.32 -8.41
CA HIS A 77 2.16 -8.50 -9.59
C HIS A 77 3.66 -8.66 -9.29
N ALA A 78 4.05 -9.89 -8.99
CA ALA A 78 5.41 -10.25 -8.61
C ALA A 78 6.50 -9.77 -9.60
N PRO A 79 6.32 -9.86 -10.93
CA PRO A 79 7.34 -9.40 -11.87
C PRO A 79 7.72 -7.93 -11.71
N TYR A 80 6.77 -7.10 -11.29
CA TYR A 80 7.03 -5.68 -11.05
C TYR A 80 7.81 -5.45 -9.75
N TRP A 81 7.44 -6.16 -8.68
CA TRP A 81 7.93 -5.90 -7.32
C TRP A 81 9.19 -6.66 -6.95
N GLN A 82 9.48 -7.77 -7.64
CA GLN A 82 10.56 -8.68 -7.24
C GLN A 82 11.93 -7.99 -7.20
N GLY A 83 12.24 -7.12 -8.15
CA GLY A 83 13.51 -6.39 -8.16
C GLY A 83 13.69 -5.47 -6.97
N LEU A 84 12.62 -4.79 -6.54
CA LEU A 84 12.64 -3.94 -5.34
C LEU A 84 12.87 -4.78 -4.08
N ILE A 85 12.21 -5.90 -3.96
CA ILE A 85 12.36 -6.79 -2.80
C ILE A 85 13.75 -7.39 -2.74
N ASP A 86 14.28 -7.83 -3.86
CA ASP A 86 15.65 -8.33 -3.95
C ASP A 86 16.67 -7.26 -3.53
N TRP A 87 16.47 -6.02 -3.97
CA TRP A 87 17.27 -4.89 -3.54
C TRP A 87 17.17 -4.65 -2.03
N MET A 88 15.96 -4.71 -1.47
CA MET A 88 15.74 -4.55 -0.03
C MET A 88 16.45 -5.64 0.78
N LYS A 89 16.40 -6.88 0.31
CA LYS A 89 17.09 -8.00 0.96
C LYS A 89 18.62 -7.83 0.90
N ASP A 90 19.14 -7.41 -0.23
CA ASP A 90 20.59 -7.24 -0.44
C ASP A 90 21.13 -6.02 0.29
N GLN A 91 20.50 -4.85 0.10
CA GLN A 91 21.04 -3.57 0.57
C GLN A 91 20.51 -3.14 1.95
N MET A 92 19.26 -3.41 2.27
CA MET A 92 18.69 -3.00 3.54
C MET A 92 18.91 -4.08 4.62
N LEU A 93 18.51 -5.30 4.36
CA LEU A 93 18.72 -6.42 5.29
C LEU A 93 20.19 -6.81 5.38
N GLY A 94 20.88 -6.92 4.24
CA GLY A 94 22.29 -7.27 4.16
C GLY A 94 23.23 -6.32 4.89
N HIS A 95 22.85 -5.08 5.08
CA HIS A 95 23.58 -4.04 5.82
C HIS A 95 22.95 -3.69 7.18
N ASN A 96 22.09 -4.54 7.71
CA ASN A 96 21.44 -4.40 9.03
C ASN A 96 20.62 -3.10 9.21
N ARG A 97 20.04 -2.58 8.14
CA ARG A 97 19.17 -1.40 8.19
C ARG A 97 17.72 -1.74 8.54
N ILE A 98 17.33 -2.97 8.28
CA ILE A 98 16.06 -3.57 8.69
C ILE A 98 16.33 -4.96 9.27
N LEU A 99 15.33 -5.48 9.99
CA LEU A 99 15.36 -6.85 10.51
C LEU A 99 14.71 -7.81 9.51
N LYS A 100 15.02 -9.09 9.62
CA LYS A 100 14.41 -10.13 8.76
C LYS A 100 12.89 -10.15 8.92
N GLU A 101 12.40 -9.95 10.13
CA GLU A 101 10.97 -9.88 10.46
C GLU A 101 10.25 -8.73 9.79
N ASP A 102 10.95 -7.64 9.47
CA ASP A 102 10.36 -6.50 8.79
C ASP A 102 9.88 -6.84 7.37
N LEU A 103 10.49 -7.83 6.74
CA LEU A 103 10.07 -8.34 5.43
C LEU A 103 8.77 -9.15 5.48
N ASP A 104 8.33 -9.54 6.67
CA ASP A 104 7.07 -10.27 6.87
C ASP A 104 5.85 -9.34 7.00
N ILE A 105 6.07 -8.01 7.05
CA ILE A 105 5.00 -7.02 7.14
C ILE A 105 4.14 -7.01 5.88
N PHE A 106 4.70 -7.35 4.73
CA PHE A 106 4.02 -7.36 3.44
C PHE A 106 4.21 -8.70 2.72
N LYS A 107 3.35 -8.96 1.73
CA LYS A 107 3.41 -10.15 0.87
C LYS A 107 3.28 -9.78 -0.59
N ILE A 108 3.94 -10.55 -1.47
CA ILE A 108 3.67 -10.54 -2.90
C ILE A 108 2.62 -11.60 -3.22
N MET A 109 1.57 -11.22 -3.94
CA MET A 109 0.51 -12.12 -4.40
C MET A 109 0.09 -11.75 -5.81
N ASP A 110 -0.19 -12.75 -6.64
CA ASP A 110 -0.57 -12.56 -8.05
C ASP A 110 -2.01 -12.95 -8.36
N ASP A 111 -2.63 -13.76 -7.52
CA ASP A 111 -4.01 -14.22 -7.74
C ASP A 111 -4.99 -13.34 -6.95
N PRO A 112 -5.91 -12.63 -7.64
CA PRO A 112 -6.92 -11.81 -6.98
C PRO A 112 -7.79 -12.58 -5.99
N GLN A 113 -8.14 -13.84 -6.26
CA GLN A 113 -8.95 -14.65 -5.36
C GLN A 113 -8.20 -14.98 -4.07
N GLU A 114 -6.93 -15.36 -4.19
CA GLU A 114 -6.07 -15.62 -3.02
C GLU A 114 -5.91 -14.36 -2.16
N ILE A 115 -5.80 -13.18 -2.79
CA ILE A 115 -5.72 -11.90 -2.10
C ILE A 115 -6.99 -11.66 -1.27
N VAL A 116 -8.16 -11.84 -1.87
CA VAL A 116 -9.44 -11.67 -1.19
C VAL A 116 -9.55 -12.63 0.00
N ASP A 117 -9.20 -13.89 -0.20
CA ASP A 117 -9.25 -14.91 0.85
C ASP A 117 -8.28 -14.61 1.99
N TYR A 118 -7.08 -14.12 1.64
CA TYR A 118 -6.08 -13.71 2.62
C TYR A 118 -6.58 -12.52 3.46
N VAL A 119 -7.10 -11.49 2.83
CA VAL A 119 -7.64 -10.30 3.53
C VAL A 119 -8.79 -10.69 4.45
N ARG A 120 -9.70 -11.56 3.99
CA ARG A 120 -10.85 -12.02 4.80
C ARG A 120 -10.46 -12.73 6.09
N ARG A 121 -9.32 -13.39 6.13
CA ARG A 121 -8.83 -14.06 7.36
C ARG A 121 -8.44 -13.06 8.44
N PHE A 122 -8.00 -11.87 8.05
CA PHE A 122 -7.53 -10.83 8.98
C PHE A 122 -8.60 -9.80 9.31
N VAL A 123 -9.60 -9.66 8.47
CA VAL A 123 -10.67 -8.68 8.64
C VAL A 123 -11.94 -9.40 9.05
N ILE A 124 -12.29 -9.26 10.32
CA ILE A 124 -13.60 -9.66 10.83
C ILE A 124 -14.56 -8.51 10.45
N LEU A 125 -15.33 -8.77 9.45
CA LEU A 125 -16.39 -7.85 9.02
C LEU A 125 -17.65 -8.08 9.84
#